data_f61a955cdfb0253951cb13915a9fee8a
#
_entry.id   f61a955cdfb0253951cb13915a9fee8a
#
_cell.length_a   1.000
_cell.length_b   1.000
_cell.length_c   1.000
_cell.angle_alpha   90.00
_cell.angle_beta   90.00
_cell.angle_gamma   90.00
#
_symmetry.space_group_name_H-M   'P 1'
#
loop_
_entity.id
_entity.type
_entity.pdbx_description
1 polymer ?
#
loop_
_entity_poly.entity_id
_entity_poly.type
_entity_poly.pdbx_seq_one_letter_code
_entity_poly.pdbx_strand_id
1 'polypeptide(L)'
;MYRKGDMEMGKQTAWEEIDKKSSEIFTASDEIWGCAETAFTEDKSMKILCDVLKAEGFTVDTGLADVKTAFKGTFGSGKPVIGILGEFDALSGLDQEAGATEKIVVHDGASGHGCGHNMLGTASLSAAIGIKKYLEESGKPGTVIYFGCPGEEGGSGKAFMAKGGVFADLDAAITWHPGDLTQADTGSSLANYQVAYKFYGKSAHAGGAPHLGRSALDALELMNMGVQFLREHVVPEARIHYAITNTGGYSPNVVQPYAEVLYLIRAPKNSQVEEIYQRVNKIAEGAAHMTETRVEIDFVKGCSNLMSNKVIAKELWDNLVELGAPEYTEEEMKFAKAISEGVGDSRFESLEKIAKNCKDKAAKAEVLSHKGESMYRFVAPFNPDGIMSFGSTDVGDVSWNCPTAQAYVATWAAGTPGHSWQVVSQGKSGLAHKGLIYAAKAMAGAAIDMYEDPEIIAKAKAEMEEELDGDTYHCPIPDGCKPRAIGMKM
;
A
#
# COMPACT_ATOMS: atom_id res chain seq x y z
N MET A 1 -20.71 5.92 -32.38
CA MET A 1 -21.27 6.98 -31.53
C MET A 1 -22.18 6.30 -30.52
N TYR A 2 -21.59 5.79 -29.39
CA TYR A 2 -22.38 5.16 -28.31
C TYR A 2 -23.18 6.24 -27.60
N ARG A 3 -24.43 5.92 -27.20
CA ARG A 3 -25.27 6.90 -26.52
C ARG A 3 -24.85 6.98 -25.06
N LYS A 4 -24.70 8.19 -24.51
CA LYS A 4 -24.43 8.45 -23.09
C LYS A 4 -25.32 7.60 -22.15
N GLY A 5 -26.57 7.29 -22.56
CA GLY A 5 -27.51 6.46 -21.81
C GLY A 5 -27.13 4.96 -21.72
N ASP A 6 -26.37 4.40 -22.66
CA ASP A 6 -25.98 2.98 -22.60
C ASP A 6 -24.80 2.78 -21.59
N MET A 7 -23.92 3.78 -21.46
CA MET A 7 -22.84 3.82 -20.48
C MET A 7 -23.37 3.99 -19.04
N GLU A 8 -24.35 4.89 -18.86
CA GLU A 8 -25.04 5.08 -17.56
C GLU A 8 -25.73 3.80 -17.09
N MET A 9 -26.39 3.04 -18.00
CA MET A 9 -26.99 1.74 -17.69
C MET A 9 -25.95 0.70 -17.27
N GLY A 10 -24.79 0.65 -17.92
CA GLY A 10 -23.73 -0.31 -17.60
C GLY A 10 -23.16 -0.11 -16.19
N LYS A 11 -22.87 1.14 -15.81
CA LYS A 11 -22.41 1.47 -14.45
C LYS A 11 -23.49 1.14 -13.41
N GLN A 12 -24.74 1.49 -13.69
CA GLN A 12 -25.85 1.23 -12.78
C GLN A 12 -25.99 -0.27 -12.48
N THR A 13 -25.89 -1.13 -13.50
CA THR A 13 -25.90 -2.59 -13.33
C THR A 13 -24.79 -3.07 -12.38
N ALA A 14 -23.58 -2.59 -12.54
CA ALA A 14 -22.46 -2.95 -11.68
C ALA A 14 -22.67 -2.45 -10.24
N TRP A 15 -23.11 -1.22 -10.07
CA TRP A 15 -23.37 -0.62 -8.76
C TRP A 15 -24.49 -1.31 -8.00
N GLU A 16 -25.57 -1.71 -8.69
CA GLU A 16 -26.67 -2.49 -8.09
C GLU A 16 -26.20 -3.89 -7.64
N GLU A 17 -25.33 -4.56 -8.42
CA GLU A 17 -24.78 -5.84 -8.01
C GLU A 17 -23.85 -5.69 -6.79
N ILE A 18 -23.02 -4.63 -6.73
CA ILE A 18 -22.20 -4.31 -5.57
C ILE A 18 -23.07 -4.08 -4.32
N ASP A 19 -24.16 -3.31 -4.44
CA ASP A 19 -25.08 -3.08 -3.33
C ASP A 19 -25.75 -4.37 -2.86
N LYS A 20 -26.21 -5.20 -3.78
CA LYS A 20 -26.85 -6.48 -3.50
C LYS A 20 -25.92 -7.45 -2.76
N LYS A 21 -24.61 -7.41 -3.07
CA LYS A 21 -23.57 -8.25 -2.46
C LYS A 21 -22.95 -7.65 -1.20
N SER A 22 -23.32 -6.44 -0.82
CA SER A 22 -22.67 -5.68 0.26
C SER A 22 -22.56 -6.45 1.58
N SER A 23 -23.62 -7.17 1.99
CA SER A 23 -23.62 -7.95 3.24
C SER A 23 -22.57 -9.09 3.24
N GLU A 24 -22.39 -9.77 2.10
CA GLU A 24 -21.39 -10.81 1.93
C GLU A 24 -19.96 -10.21 2.00
N ILE A 25 -19.78 -9.07 1.34
CA ILE A 25 -18.50 -8.34 1.33
C ILE A 25 -18.14 -7.79 2.71
N PHE A 26 -19.09 -7.25 3.45
CA PHE A 26 -18.88 -6.82 4.85
C PHE A 26 -18.46 -7.98 5.74
N THR A 27 -19.12 -9.14 5.58
CA THR A 27 -18.76 -10.35 6.33
C THR A 27 -17.31 -10.77 6.03
N ALA A 28 -16.92 -10.81 4.75
CA ALA A 28 -15.56 -11.15 4.35
C ALA A 28 -14.53 -10.13 4.91
N SER A 29 -14.83 -8.84 4.85
CA SER A 29 -13.97 -7.78 5.41
C SER A 29 -13.79 -7.95 6.92
N ASP A 30 -14.87 -8.21 7.65
CA ASP A 30 -14.88 -8.37 9.10
C ASP A 30 -14.15 -9.65 9.55
N GLU A 31 -14.24 -10.73 8.76
CA GLU A 31 -13.49 -11.96 8.99
C GLU A 31 -11.99 -11.76 8.76
N ILE A 32 -11.59 -11.07 7.67
CA ILE A 32 -10.19 -10.71 7.40
C ILE A 32 -9.65 -9.80 8.51
N TRP A 33 -10.43 -8.81 8.95
CA TRP A 33 -10.09 -7.97 10.09
C TRP A 33 -9.79 -8.81 11.34
N GLY A 34 -10.58 -9.86 11.58
CA GLY A 34 -10.40 -10.78 12.73
C GLY A 34 -9.21 -11.73 12.55
N CYS A 35 -8.79 -12.04 11.32
CA CYS A 35 -7.59 -12.84 11.07
C CYS A 35 -6.30 -12.05 11.35
N ALA A 36 -6.24 -10.78 10.99
CA ALA A 36 -5.12 -9.86 11.19
C ALA A 36 -3.74 -10.48 10.90
N GLU A 37 -3.62 -11.19 9.77
CA GLU A 37 -2.40 -11.90 9.37
C GLU A 37 -1.41 -10.92 8.73
N THR A 38 -0.14 -11.03 9.12
CA THR A 38 0.92 -10.15 8.61
C THR A 38 1.53 -10.66 7.30
N ALA A 39 2.37 -9.83 6.67
CA ALA A 39 3.00 -10.06 5.38
C ALA A 39 3.48 -11.50 5.16
N PHE A 40 3.00 -12.12 4.07
CA PHE A 40 3.28 -13.48 3.60
C PHE A 40 2.81 -14.61 4.54
N THR A 41 1.95 -14.30 5.51
CA THR A 41 1.31 -15.27 6.39
C THR A 41 -0.22 -15.24 6.32
N GLU A 42 -0.78 -14.57 5.31
CA GLU A 42 -2.20 -14.26 5.13
C GLU A 42 -3.00 -15.46 4.57
N ASP A 43 -2.76 -16.67 5.08
CA ASP A 43 -3.36 -17.92 4.56
C ASP A 43 -4.88 -17.94 4.69
N LYS A 44 -5.43 -17.45 5.81
CA LYS A 44 -6.89 -17.43 6.05
C LYS A 44 -7.55 -16.32 5.26
N SER A 45 -6.97 -15.12 5.27
CA SER A 45 -7.45 -13.95 4.52
C SER A 45 -7.49 -14.25 3.02
N MET A 46 -6.41 -14.84 2.47
CA MET A 46 -6.36 -15.34 1.10
C MET A 46 -7.50 -16.33 0.82
N LYS A 47 -7.71 -17.29 1.73
CA LYS A 47 -8.75 -18.31 1.55
C LYS A 47 -10.15 -17.69 1.48
N ILE A 48 -10.47 -16.73 2.34
CA ILE A 48 -11.74 -16.00 2.34
C ILE A 48 -11.98 -15.36 0.98
N LEU A 49 -11.01 -14.57 0.48
CA LEU A 49 -11.10 -13.89 -0.81
C LEU A 49 -11.22 -14.88 -1.99
N CYS A 50 -10.43 -15.95 -1.99
CA CYS A 50 -10.49 -16.98 -3.02
C CYS A 50 -11.83 -17.73 -3.03
N ASP A 51 -12.41 -17.99 -1.88
CA ASP A 51 -13.70 -18.69 -1.78
C ASP A 51 -14.83 -17.82 -2.34
N VAL A 52 -14.85 -16.51 -2.07
CA VAL A 52 -15.82 -15.58 -2.67
C VAL A 52 -15.63 -15.51 -4.18
N LEU A 53 -14.39 -15.37 -4.69
CA LEU A 53 -14.13 -15.36 -6.14
C LEU A 53 -14.65 -16.62 -6.84
N LYS A 54 -14.41 -17.80 -6.26
CA LYS A 54 -14.88 -19.07 -6.81
C LYS A 54 -16.39 -19.18 -6.79
N ALA A 55 -17.03 -18.72 -5.70
CA ALA A 55 -18.50 -18.69 -5.60
C ALA A 55 -19.11 -17.76 -6.65
N GLU A 56 -18.42 -16.66 -6.97
CA GLU A 56 -18.79 -15.73 -8.03
C GLU A 56 -18.39 -16.20 -9.45
N GLY A 57 -17.80 -17.38 -9.61
CA GLY A 57 -17.50 -17.96 -10.92
C GLY A 57 -16.20 -17.46 -11.58
N PHE A 58 -15.30 -16.83 -10.83
CA PHE A 58 -13.96 -16.51 -11.32
C PHE A 58 -13.08 -17.77 -11.41
N THR A 59 -12.19 -17.81 -12.39
CA THR A 59 -11.09 -18.78 -12.42
C THR A 59 -9.99 -18.27 -11.50
N VAL A 60 -9.62 -19.06 -10.48
CA VAL A 60 -8.68 -18.64 -9.43
C VAL A 60 -7.36 -19.40 -9.54
N ASP A 61 -6.26 -18.67 -9.72
CA ASP A 61 -4.88 -19.15 -9.68
C ASP A 61 -4.19 -18.65 -8.41
N THR A 62 -3.44 -19.51 -7.72
CA THR A 62 -2.78 -19.18 -6.44
C THR A 62 -1.27 -19.45 -6.49
N GLY A 63 -0.50 -18.85 -5.58
CA GLY A 63 0.95 -19.02 -5.50
C GLY A 63 1.70 -18.31 -6.63
N LEU A 64 1.23 -17.13 -7.03
CA LEU A 64 1.80 -16.38 -8.14
C LEU A 64 3.23 -15.94 -7.85
N ALA A 65 4.13 -16.11 -8.82
CA ALA A 65 5.54 -15.69 -8.72
C ALA A 65 6.27 -16.22 -7.45
N ASP A 66 5.99 -17.45 -7.04
CA ASP A 66 6.51 -18.08 -5.82
C ASP A 66 6.11 -17.37 -4.51
N VAL A 67 5.15 -16.43 -4.55
CA VAL A 67 4.54 -15.83 -3.37
C VAL A 67 3.34 -16.66 -2.96
N LYS A 68 3.45 -17.39 -1.85
CA LYS A 68 2.47 -18.38 -1.41
C LYS A 68 1.04 -17.83 -1.32
N THR A 69 0.89 -16.63 -0.78
CA THR A 69 -0.41 -15.98 -0.52
C THR A 69 -0.86 -15.04 -1.63
N ALA A 70 -0.07 -14.88 -2.72
CA ALA A 70 -0.49 -14.15 -3.91
C ALA A 70 -1.40 -15.01 -4.80
N PHE A 71 -2.47 -14.40 -5.32
CA PHE A 71 -3.43 -15.08 -6.18
C PHE A 71 -4.09 -14.10 -7.15
N LYS A 72 -4.78 -14.63 -8.15
CA LYS A 72 -5.65 -13.86 -9.03
C LYS A 72 -6.95 -14.60 -9.30
N GLY A 73 -8.03 -13.83 -9.51
CA GLY A 73 -9.30 -14.30 -10.01
C GLY A 73 -9.59 -13.66 -11.36
N THR A 74 -9.78 -14.46 -12.41
CA THR A 74 -9.98 -13.97 -13.77
C THR A 74 -11.40 -14.24 -14.23
N PHE A 75 -12.04 -13.26 -14.86
CA PHE A 75 -13.34 -13.39 -15.53
C PHE A 75 -13.35 -12.64 -16.85
N GLY A 76 -14.11 -13.19 -17.84
CA GLY A 76 -14.23 -12.63 -19.18
C GLY A 76 -13.12 -13.10 -20.13
N SER A 77 -13.09 -12.53 -21.31
CA SER A 77 -12.09 -12.83 -22.34
C SER A 77 -11.95 -11.70 -23.35
N GLY A 78 -10.75 -11.54 -23.89
CA GLY A 78 -10.44 -10.48 -24.85
C GLY A 78 -9.93 -9.22 -24.17
N LYS A 79 -9.79 -8.18 -24.97
CA LYS A 79 -9.26 -6.86 -24.57
C LYS A 79 -10.41 -5.85 -24.37
N PRO A 80 -10.22 -4.83 -23.51
CA PRO A 80 -9.03 -4.64 -22.67
C PRO A 80 -8.97 -5.61 -21.46
N VAL A 81 -7.77 -5.82 -20.92
CA VAL A 81 -7.53 -6.55 -19.66
C VAL A 81 -7.30 -5.55 -18.55
N ILE A 82 -8.23 -5.45 -17.61
CA ILE A 82 -8.16 -4.52 -16.49
C ILE A 82 -7.89 -5.26 -15.19
N GLY A 83 -6.81 -4.88 -14.50
CA GLY A 83 -6.45 -5.39 -13.17
C GLY A 83 -7.08 -4.58 -12.06
N ILE A 84 -7.65 -5.25 -11.06
CA ILE A 84 -8.10 -4.64 -9.81
C ILE A 84 -7.24 -5.20 -8.69
N LEU A 85 -6.45 -4.33 -8.02
CA LEU A 85 -5.49 -4.76 -7.00
C LEU A 85 -6.13 -4.71 -5.61
N GLY A 86 -5.95 -5.76 -4.82
CA GLY A 86 -6.47 -5.86 -3.45
C GLY A 86 -5.40 -6.32 -2.48
N GLU A 87 -5.09 -5.50 -1.49
CA GLU A 87 -4.19 -5.80 -0.37
C GLU A 87 -5.00 -6.32 0.81
N PHE A 88 -4.40 -7.18 1.65
CA PHE A 88 -5.12 -7.82 2.75
C PHE A 88 -4.25 -8.23 3.95
N ASP A 89 -3.00 -7.73 4.01
CA ASP A 89 -2.10 -7.94 5.14
C ASP A 89 -2.34 -6.94 6.29
N ALA A 90 -1.94 -7.33 7.50
CA ALA A 90 -2.07 -6.57 8.73
C ALA A 90 -0.71 -6.16 9.28
N LEU A 91 -0.72 -5.24 10.25
CA LEU A 91 0.46 -4.74 10.96
C LEU A 91 0.62 -5.39 12.33
N SER A 92 1.85 -5.76 12.67
CA SER A 92 2.16 -6.33 13.98
C SER A 92 2.01 -5.32 15.12
N GLY A 93 1.57 -5.79 16.29
CA GLY A 93 1.50 -4.98 17.51
C GLY A 93 0.41 -3.91 17.53
N LEU A 94 -0.60 -4.02 16.68
CA LEU A 94 -1.72 -3.08 16.58
C LEU A 94 -3.07 -3.69 16.95
N ASP A 95 -3.09 -4.77 17.75
CA ASP A 95 -4.34 -5.32 18.24
C ASP A 95 -5.16 -4.28 19.00
N GLN A 96 -6.47 -4.25 18.73
CA GLN A 96 -7.39 -3.25 19.26
C GLN A 96 -8.83 -3.77 19.25
N GLU A 97 -9.60 -3.42 20.27
CA GLU A 97 -11.04 -3.69 20.32
C GLU A 97 -11.78 -2.89 19.23
N ALA A 98 -12.63 -3.59 18.46
CA ALA A 98 -13.44 -2.96 17.41
C ALA A 98 -14.48 -2.01 18.00
N GLY A 99 -14.63 -0.81 17.40
CA GLY A 99 -15.64 0.17 17.82
C GLY A 99 -15.32 0.94 19.11
N ALA A 100 -14.15 0.70 19.73
CA ALA A 100 -13.73 1.46 20.91
C ALA A 100 -13.25 2.87 20.52
N THR A 101 -13.57 3.87 21.35
CA THR A 101 -13.12 5.26 21.15
C THR A 101 -11.85 5.60 21.93
N GLU A 102 -11.25 4.59 22.56
CA GLU A 102 -9.99 4.65 23.28
C GLU A 102 -9.14 3.42 22.96
N LYS A 103 -7.85 3.46 23.30
CA LYS A 103 -6.94 2.34 23.06
C LYS A 103 -7.23 1.20 24.03
N ILE A 104 -7.75 0.08 23.53
CA ILE A 104 -8.03 -1.14 24.28
C ILE A 104 -7.37 -2.31 23.54
N VAL A 105 -6.23 -2.76 24.04
CA VAL A 105 -5.52 -3.94 23.52
C VAL A 105 -6.22 -5.19 24.06
N VAL A 106 -6.65 -6.09 23.15
CA VAL A 106 -7.34 -7.34 23.52
C VAL A 106 -6.31 -8.45 23.75
N HIS A 107 -5.30 -8.55 22.90
CA HIS A 107 -4.24 -9.55 22.97
C HIS A 107 -2.88 -8.88 22.80
N ASP A 108 -2.09 -8.85 23.88
CA ASP A 108 -0.79 -8.16 23.88
C ASP A 108 0.16 -8.69 22.78
N GLY A 109 0.68 -7.76 21.99
CA GLY A 109 1.58 -8.04 20.88
C GLY A 109 0.93 -8.62 19.63
N ALA A 110 -0.39 -8.82 19.60
CA ALA A 110 -1.08 -9.29 18.41
C ALA A 110 -1.19 -8.21 17.33
N SER A 111 -1.49 -8.65 16.11
CA SER A 111 -1.58 -7.79 14.92
C SER A 111 -2.96 -7.17 14.78
N GLY A 112 -3.06 -6.10 13.96
CA GLY A 112 -4.31 -5.46 13.62
C GLY A 112 -4.24 -4.76 12.26
N HIS A 113 -5.39 -4.58 11.59
CA HIS A 113 -5.48 -3.88 10.31
C HIS A 113 -5.36 -2.36 10.47
N GLY A 114 -4.16 -1.90 10.85
CA GLY A 114 -3.84 -0.48 11.09
C GLY A 114 -3.72 0.37 9.83
N CYS A 115 -3.81 -0.24 8.64
CA CYS A 115 -3.88 0.44 7.34
C CYS A 115 -5.20 0.18 6.61
N GLY A 116 -6.09 -0.64 7.18
CA GLY A 116 -7.41 -0.91 6.61
C GLY A 116 -7.41 -1.86 5.40
N HIS A 117 -6.38 -2.69 5.23
CA HIS A 117 -6.27 -3.62 4.10
C HIS A 117 -7.37 -4.69 4.10
N ASN A 118 -8.02 -4.99 5.24
CA ASN A 118 -9.26 -5.79 5.25
C ASN A 118 -10.34 -5.19 4.35
N MET A 119 -10.49 -3.85 4.36
CA MET A 119 -11.42 -3.13 3.49
C MET A 119 -10.87 -3.03 2.06
N LEU A 120 -9.56 -2.78 1.90
CA LEU A 120 -8.94 -2.60 0.59
C LEU A 120 -9.12 -3.85 -0.28
N GLY A 121 -8.78 -5.02 0.24
CA GLY A 121 -8.93 -6.28 -0.49
C GLY A 121 -10.38 -6.58 -0.86
N THR A 122 -11.31 -6.37 0.07
CA THR A 122 -12.73 -6.72 -0.15
C THR A 122 -13.48 -5.72 -1.01
N ALA A 123 -13.15 -4.41 -0.99
CA ALA A 123 -13.72 -3.45 -1.92
C ALA A 123 -13.23 -3.70 -3.35
N SER A 124 -11.94 -4.01 -3.52
CA SER A 124 -11.36 -4.39 -4.81
C SER A 124 -12.04 -5.66 -5.37
N LEU A 125 -12.30 -6.65 -4.50
CA LEU A 125 -13.08 -7.85 -4.84
C LEU A 125 -14.49 -7.50 -5.28
N SER A 126 -15.19 -6.64 -4.53
CA SER A 126 -16.53 -6.18 -4.84
C SER A 126 -16.60 -5.42 -6.17
N ALA A 127 -15.59 -4.59 -6.48
CA ALA A 127 -15.46 -3.93 -7.77
C ALA A 127 -15.35 -4.95 -8.92
N ALA A 128 -14.49 -5.98 -8.76
CA ALA A 128 -14.34 -7.04 -9.76
C ALA A 128 -15.65 -7.81 -10.00
N ILE A 129 -16.46 -8.07 -8.96
CA ILE A 129 -17.80 -8.67 -9.06
C ILE A 129 -18.75 -7.77 -9.84
N GLY A 130 -18.76 -6.47 -9.56
CA GLY A 130 -19.58 -5.50 -10.31
C GLY A 130 -19.19 -5.44 -11.79
N ILE A 131 -17.89 -5.40 -12.09
CA ILE A 131 -17.37 -5.42 -13.46
C ILE A 131 -17.74 -6.73 -14.18
N LYS A 132 -17.61 -7.88 -13.50
CA LYS A 132 -18.07 -9.17 -14.03
C LYS A 132 -19.53 -9.09 -14.46
N LYS A 133 -20.40 -8.56 -13.59
CA LYS A 133 -21.83 -8.42 -13.87
C LYS A 133 -22.08 -7.56 -15.12
N TYR A 134 -21.37 -6.45 -15.26
CA TYR A 134 -21.41 -5.63 -16.46
C TYR A 134 -20.99 -6.39 -17.73
N LEU A 135 -19.86 -7.15 -17.69
CA LEU A 135 -19.37 -7.92 -18.84
C LEU A 135 -20.38 -9.02 -19.25
N GLU A 136 -21.02 -9.69 -18.28
CA GLU A 136 -22.07 -10.69 -18.53
C GLU A 136 -23.29 -10.09 -19.23
N GLU A 137 -23.77 -8.93 -18.80
CA GLU A 137 -24.99 -8.33 -19.35
C GLU A 137 -24.76 -7.61 -20.68
N SER A 138 -23.60 -6.93 -20.80
CA SER A 138 -23.27 -6.21 -22.04
C SER A 138 -22.86 -7.13 -23.17
N GLY A 139 -22.35 -8.34 -22.86
CA GLY A 139 -21.78 -9.27 -23.84
C GLY A 139 -20.55 -8.73 -24.58
N LYS A 140 -19.95 -7.63 -24.11
CA LYS A 140 -18.75 -7.03 -24.71
C LYS A 140 -17.52 -7.87 -24.43
N PRO A 141 -16.52 -7.88 -25.33
CA PRO A 141 -15.23 -8.46 -25.03
C PRO A 141 -14.52 -7.63 -23.95
N GLY A 142 -13.79 -8.30 -23.09
CA GLY A 142 -13.02 -7.69 -22.01
C GLY A 142 -12.70 -8.72 -20.95
N THR A 143 -11.65 -8.44 -20.17
CA THR A 143 -11.21 -9.31 -19.08
C THR A 143 -11.01 -8.46 -17.83
N VAL A 144 -11.62 -8.86 -16.72
CA VAL A 144 -11.31 -8.33 -15.39
C VAL A 144 -10.50 -9.37 -14.62
N ILE A 145 -9.43 -8.91 -13.99
CA ILE A 145 -8.59 -9.74 -13.12
C ILE A 145 -8.51 -9.06 -11.74
N TYR A 146 -9.04 -9.72 -10.72
CA TYR A 146 -8.75 -9.37 -9.35
C TYR A 146 -7.39 -9.96 -8.96
N PHE A 147 -6.50 -9.16 -8.40
CA PHE A 147 -5.24 -9.60 -7.84
C PHE A 147 -5.26 -9.48 -6.32
N GLY A 148 -5.11 -10.61 -5.64
CA GLY A 148 -4.82 -10.64 -4.22
C GLY A 148 -3.32 -10.41 -4.02
N CYS A 149 -2.99 -9.23 -3.48
CA CYS A 149 -1.63 -8.71 -3.32
C CYS A 149 -1.23 -8.76 -1.85
N PRO A 150 -0.52 -9.81 -1.38
CA PRO A 150 -0.10 -9.94 0.00
C PRO A 150 1.13 -9.08 0.31
N GLY A 151 1.34 -8.79 1.59
CA GLY A 151 2.61 -8.32 2.12
C GLY A 151 3.01 -6.90 1.70
N GLU A 152 2.07 -6.01 1.49
CA GLU A 152 2.38 -4.61 1.15
C GLU A 152 3.19 -3.94 2.26
N GLU A 153 2.74 -4.06 3.51
CA GLU A 153 3.30 -3.38 4.68
C GLU A 153 4.75 -3.80 4.99
N GLY A 154 5.01 -5.08 4.92
CA GLY A 154 6.30 -5.60 5.35
C GLY A 154 7.13 -6.29 4.27
N GLY A 155 6.57 -6.61 3.11
CA GLY A 155 7.13 -7.57 2.18
C GLY A 155 7.34 -7.08 0.75
N SER A 156 6.63 -6.05 0.29
CA SER A 156 6.58 -5.63 -1.11
C SER A 156 6.16 -6.77 -2.06
N GLY A 157 5.00 -7.39 -1.77
CA GLY A 157 4.51 -8.56 -2.52
C GLY A 157 4.31 -8.29 -4.00
N LYS A 158 3.82 -7.08 -4.37
CA LYS A 158 3.65 -6.70 -5.78
C LYS A 158 4.98 -6.58 -6.53
N ALA A 159 6.08 -6.22 -5.86
CA ALA A 159 7.41 -6.22 -6.48
C ALA A 159 7.85 -7.65 -6.86
N PHE A 160 7.60 -8.65 -6.00
CA PHE A 160 7.83 -10.06 -6.34
C PHE A 160 6.91 -10.54 -7.46
N MET A 161 5.62 -10.17 -7.42
CA MET A 161 4.66 -10.52 -8.48
C MET A 161 5.06 -9.88 -9.82
N ALA A 162 5.48 -8.62 -9.83
CA ALA A 162 5.97 -7.92 -11.02
C ALA A 162 7.25 -8.57 -11.57
N LYS A 163 8.19 -8.97 -10.70
CA LYS A 163 9.38 -9.75 -11.09
C LYS A 163 9.01 -11.04 -11.80
N GLY A 164 7.93 -11.70 -11.38
CA GLY A 164 7.40 -12.90 -12.01
C GLY A 164 6.55 -12.66 -13.26
N GLY A 165 6.42 -11.40 -13.73
CA GLY A 165 5.66 -11.04 -14.93
C GLY A 165 4.13 -11.09 -14.76
N VAL A 166 3.63 -11.10 -13.53
CA VAL A 166 2.19 -11.26 -13.23
C VAL A 166 1.31 -10.16 -13.84
N PHE A 167 1.86 -8.96 -14.04
CA PHE A 167 1.15 -7.78 -14.53
C PHE A 167 1.41 -7.45 -16.01
N ALA A 168 2.21 -8.25 -16.72
CA ALA A 168 2.69 -7.93 -18.07
C ALA A 168 1.59 -7.83 -19.14
N ASP A 169 0.47 -8.54 -18.96
CA ASP A 169 -0.61 -8.60 -19.95
C ASP A 169 -1.71 -7.56 -19.71
N LEU A 170 -1.59 -6.73 -18.67
CA LEU A 170 -2.59 -5.72 -18.33
C LEU A 170 -2.58 -4.53 -19.30
N ASP A 171 -3.76 -4.06 -19.66
CA ASP A 171 -3.94 -2.80 -20.37
C ASP A 171 -4.03 -1.60 -19.42
N ALA A 172 -4.54 -1.83 -18.20
CA ALA A 172 -4.61 -0.88 -17.10
C ALA A 172 -4.77 -1.60 -15.76
N ALA A 173 -4.39 -0.94 -14.66
CA ALA A 173 -4.67 -1.39 -13.31
C ALA A 173 -5.29 -0.28 -12.47
N ILE A 174 -6.19 -0.66 -11.57
CA ILE A 174 -6.86 0.23 -10.63
C ILE A 174 -6.71 -0.33 -9.22
N THR A 175 -6.46 0.55 -8.27
CA THR A 175 -6.55 0.25 -6.84
C THR A 175 -7.15 1.43 -6.08
N TRP A 176 -7.32 1.26 -4.79
CA TRP A 176 -7.73 2.31 -3.89
C TRP A 176 -7.03 2.14 -2.54
N HIS A 177 -7.13 3.12 -1.67
CA HIS A 177 -6.61 3.02 -0.32
C HIS A 177 -7.59 3.66 0.68
N PRO A 178 -7.87 3.01 1.82
CA PRO A 178 -8.60 3.63 2.92
C PRO A 178 -7.92 4.91 3.42
N GLY A 179 -8.72 5.91 3.77
CA GLY A 179 -8.20 7.18 4.25
C GLY A 179 -9.22 7.94 5.09
N ASP A 180 -8.86 9.15 5.49
CA ASP A 180 -9.79 10.10 6.12
C ASP A 180 -10.40 11.09 5.11
N LEU A 181 -9.83 11.16 3.90
CA LEU A 181 -10.26 12.03 2.80
C LEU A 181 -10.50 11.23 1.51
N THR A 182 -11.47 11.66 0.70
CA THR A 182 -11.74 11.09 -0.62
C THR A 182 -11.07 11.94 -1.70
N GLN A 183 -10.18 11.32 -2.49
CA GLN A 183 -9.44 11.95 -3.59
C GLN A 183 -8.89 10.95 -4.58
N ALA A 184 -8.65 11.34 -5.83
CA ALA A 184 -7.80 10.57 -6.73
C ALA A 184 -6.31 10.90 -6.44
N ASP A 185 -5.46 9.89 -6.45
CA ASP A 185 -4.02 10.07 -6.31
C ASP A 185 -3.36 10.24 -7.69
N THR A 186 -2.79 11.40 -7.92
CA THR A 186 -2.06 11.76 -9.14
C THR A 186 -0.57 11.98 -8.87
N GLY A 187 -0.15 11.75 -7.62
CA GLY A 187 1.21 11.96 -7.17
C GLY A 187 2.13 10.76 -7.37
N SER A 188 3.29 10.85 -6.77
CA SER A 188 4.28 9.79 -6.71
C SER A 188 4.56 9.41 -5.26
N SER A 189 5.14 8.24 -5.03
CA SER A 189 5.68 7.81 -3.74
C SER A 189 7.16 7.51 -3.86
N LEU A 190 7.87 7.42 -2.72
CA LEU A 190 9.29 7.09 -2.74
C LEU A 190 9.50 5.60 -3.05
N ALA A 191 10.47 5.29 -3.90
CA ALA A 191 11.06 3.97 -3.97
C ALA A 191 11.79 3.64 -2.66
N ASN A 192 11.90 2.36 -2.28
CA ASN A 192 12.66 1.97 -1.10
C ASN A 192 13.33 0.61 -1.22
N TYR A 193 14.48 0.44 -0.51
CA TYR A 193 15.11 -0.83 -0.25
C TYR A 193 15.28 -1.04 1.25
N GLN A 194 14.92 -2.23 1.72
CA GLN A 194 15.13 -2.65 3.10
C GLN A 194 16.20 -3.73 3.15
N VAL A 195 17.24 -3.52 3.97
CA VAL A 195 18.44 -4.36 3.96
C VAL A 195 18.91 -4.59 5.40
N ALA A 196 19.16 -5.84 5.75
CA ALA A 196 19.78 -6.20 7.02
C ALA A 196 21.31 -6.33 6.83
N TYR A 197 22.06 -5.64 7.69
CA TYR A 197 23.51 -5.75 7.76
C TYR A 197 23.87 -6.51 9.01
N LYS A 198 24.46 -7.71 8.82
CA LYS A 198 24.82 -8.64 9.88
C LYS A 198 26.34 -8.67 10.02
N PHE A 199 26.83 -8.22 11.17
CA PHE A 199 28.24 -8.21 11.47
C PHE A 199 28.62 -9.41 12.32
N TYR A 200 29.75 -10.03 11.97
CA TYR A 200 30.29 -11.19 12.66
C TYR A 200 31.71 -10.90 13.12
N GLY A 201 31.91 -10.94 14.41
CA GLY A 201 33.17 -10.68 15.08
C GLY A 201 33.69 -11.89 15.88
N LYS A 202 34.39 -11.64 16.96
CA LYS A 202 34.97 -12.64 17.86
C LYS A 202 34.83 -12.20 19.30
N SER A 203 34.23 -13.04 20.15
CA SER A 203 34.08 -12.76 21.57
C SER A 203 35.39 -12.84 22.33
N ALA A 204 35.50 -12.02 23.36
CA ALA A 204 36.57 -12.07 24.35
C ALA A 204 36.08 -11.43 25.66
N HIS A 205 36.81 -11.64 26.75
CA HIS A 205 36.54 -10.93 27.99
C HIS A 205 36.98 -9.46 27.86
N ALA A 206 36.02 -8.53 27.82
CA ALA A 206 36.29 -7.12 27.50
C ALA A 206 37.21 -6.42 28.48
N GLY A 207 37.23 -6.81 29.77
CA GLY A 207 38.16 -6.28 30.77
C GLY A 207 39.50 -7.02 30.83
N GLY A 208 39.49 -8.36 30.68
CA GLY A 208 40.68 -9.19 30.88
C GLY A 208 41.53 -9.41 29.62
N ALA A 209 40.92 -9.52 28.45
CA ALA A 209 41.62 -9.84 27.22
C ALA A 209 40.93 -9.21 25.98
N PRO A 210 40.61 -7.90 25.96
CA PRO A 210 39.89 -7.27 24.85
C PRO A 210 40.63 -7.38 23.52
N HIS A 211 41.96 -7.42 23.53
CA HIS A 211 42.81 -7.54 22.35
C HIS A 211 42.62 -8.84 21.56
N LEU A 212 42.00 -9.88 22.16
CA LEU A 212 41.70 -11.13 21.51
C LEU A 212 40.32 -11.12 20.83
N GLY A 213 39.49 -10.10 21.11
CA GLY A 213 38.14 -9.93 20.52
C GLY A 213 38.14 -9.10 19.26
N ARG A 214 37.01 -9.17 18.54
CA ARG A 214 36.66 -8.27 17.44
C ARG A 214 35.17 -7.97 17.59
N SER A 215 34.84 -6.71 17.83
CA SER A 215 33.49 -6.30 18.17
C SER A 215 32.65 -6.08 16.90
N ALA A 216 31.62 -6.89 16.73
CA ALA A 216 30.61 -6.70 15.69
C ALA A 216 29.75 -5.46 15.97
N LEU A 217 29.53 -5.11 17.24
CA LEU A 217 28.77 -3.92 17.61
C LEU A 217 29.55 -2.64 17.26
N ASP A 218 30.88 -2.60 17.45
CA ASP A 218 31.67 -1.44 17.02
C ASP A 218 31.63 -1.25 15.50
N ALA A 219 31.64 -2.35 14.72
CA ALA A 219 31.49 -2.29 13.28
C ALA A 219 30.13 -1.68 12.89
N LEU A 220 29.05 -2.10 13.55
CA LEU A 220 27.71 -1.58 13.34
C LEU A 220 27.63 -0.09 13.67
N GLU A 221 28.20 0.35 14.79
CA GLU A 221 28.22 1.76 15.18
C GLU A 221 29.02 2.62 14.18
N LEU A 222 30.17 2.13 13.72
CA LEU A 222 30.96 2.80 12.67
C LEU A 222 30.20 2.90 11.36
N MET A 223 29.47 1.85 10.96
CA MET A 223 28.57 1.91 9.81
C MET A 223 27.52 3.00 9.98
N ASN A 224 26.82 3.03 11.12
CA ASN A 224 25.81 4.03 11.40
C ASN A 224 26.38 5.45 11.33
N MET A 225 27.56 5.69 11.87
CA MET A 225 28.26 6.99 11.77
C MET A 225 28.62 7.33 10.32
N GLY A 226 29.15 6.38 9.56
CA GLY A 226 29.49 6.58 8.15
C GLY A 226 28.28 6.98 7.31
N VAL A 227 27.11 6.36 7.57
CA VAL A 227 25.86 6.71 6.90
C VAL A 227 25.37 8.12 7.28
N GLN A 228 25.63 8.63 8.50
CA GLN A 228 25.29 10.02 8.84
C GLN A 228 26.07 11.01 7.95
N PHE A 229 27.36 10.75 7.66
CA PHE A 229 28.14 11.58 6.73
C PHE A 229 27.64 11.45 5.28
N LEU A 230 27.16 10.27 4.86
CA LEU A 230 26.58 10.07 3.54
C LEU A 230 25.36 10.96 3.29
N ARG A 231 24.57 11.29 4.32
CA ARG A 231 23.33 12.10 4.18
C ARG A 231 23.56 13.47 3.55
N GLU A 232 24.76 14.05 3.72
CA GLU A 232 25.14 15.32 3.09
C GLU A 232 25.33 15.20 1.56
N HIS A 233 25.46 13.97 1.06
CA HIS A 233 25.89 13.69 -0.32
C HIS A 233 24.87 12.84 -1.09
N VAL A 234 23.60 12.96 -0.75
CA VAL A 234 22.46 12.33 -1.44
C VAL A 234 21.41 13.38 -1.80
N VAL A 235 20.46 13.04 -2.66
CA VAL A 235 19.36 13.97 -3.00
C VAL A 235 18.58 14.39 -1.74
N PRO A 236 18.10 15.64 -1.65
CA PRO A 236 17.46 16.18 -0.43
C PRO A 236 16.21 15.40 0.00
N GLU A 237 15.51 14.80 -0.93
CA GLU A 237 14.30 14.01 -0.70
C GLU A 237 14.60 12.60 -0.17
N ALA A 238 15.85 12.13 -0.26
CA ALA A 238 16.22 10.82 0.25
C ALA A 238 16.04 10.72 1.76
N ARG A 239 15.65 9.53 2.22
CA ARG A 239 15.55 9.19 3.64
C ARG A 239 16.26 7.87 3.90
N ILE A 240 17.08 7.84 4.93
CA ILE A 240 17.79 6.64 5.34
C ILE A 240 17.50 6.42 6.82
N HIS A 241 16.74 5.38 7.13
CA HIS A 241 16.37 5.02 8.51
C HIS A 241 17.07 3.73 8.89
N TYR A 242 17.22 3.48 10.18
CA TYR A 242 17.69 2.20 10.67
C TYR A 242 17.11 1.84 12.03
N ALA A 243 17.09 0.55 12.32
CA ALA A 243 16.82 0.01 13.64
C ALA A 243 17.86 -1.07 13.96
N ILE A 244 18.45 -1.03 15.16
CA ILE A 244 19.33 -2.10 15.62
C ILE A 244 18.45 -3.26 16.08
N THR A 245 18.53 -4.38 15.40
CA THR A 245 17.71 -5.57 15.66
C THR A 245 18.41 -6.55 16.59
N ASN A 246 19.75 -6.50 16.64
CA ASN A 246 20.54 -7.30 17.57
C ASN A 246 21.83 -6.59 17.96
N THR A 247 22.07 -6.43 19.25
CA THR A 247 23.29 -5.80 19.81
C THR A 247 24.36 -6.79 20.24
N GLY A 248 24.13 -8.10 20.07
CA GLY A 248 25.06 -9.14 20.46
C GLY A 248 24.98 -9.59 21.92
N GLY A 249 23.99 -9.11 22.66
CA GLY A 249 23.71 -9.50 24.05
C GLY A 249 23.72 -8.33 25.05
N TYR A 250 23.45 -8.64 26.31
CA TYR A 250 23.26 -7.66 27.40
C TYR A 250 24.50 -7.47 28.30
N SER A 251 25.57 -8.25 28.07
CA SER A 251 26.71 -8.28 28.97
C SER A 251 27.86 -7.36 28.48
N PRO A 252 28.06 -6.17 29.06
CA PRO A 252 29.05 -5.20 28.58
C PRO A 252 30.51 -5.65 28.80
N ASN A 253 30.74 -6.69 29.58
CA ASN A 253 32.02 -7.32 29.79
C ASN A 253 32.39 -8.43 28.78
N VAL A 254 31.55 -8.60 27.71
CA VAL A 254 31.82 -9.49 26.60
C VAL A 254 31.96 -8.66 25.32
N VAL A 255 33.04 -8.86 24.55
CA VAL A 255 33.16 -8.32 23.19
C VAL A 255 32.14 -9.00 22.32
N GLN A 256 31.26 -8.25 21.66
CA GLN A 256 30.09 -8.78 20.95
C GLN A 256 30.50 -9.49 19.65
N PRO A 257 30.26 -10.81 19.53
CA PRO A 257 30.62 -11.58 18.34
C PRO A 257 29.64 -11.45 17.19
N TYR A 258 28.46 -10.88 17.42
CA TYR A 258 27.40 -10.66 16.43
C TYR A 258 26.69 -9.35 16.71
N ALA A 259 26.31 -8.63 15.66
CA ALA A 259 25.39 -7.50 15.74
C ALA A 259 24.62 -7.37 14.41
N GLU A 260 23.37 -6.86 14.45
CA GLU A 260 22.54 -6.70 13.27
C GLU A 260 21.80 -5.37 13.30
N VAL A 261 21.76 -4.70 12.15
CA VAL A 261 21.00 -3.48 11.93
C VAL A 261 20.19 -3.60 10.64
N LEU A 262 18.92 -3.21 10.70
CA LEU A 262 18.02 -3.15 9.57
C LEU A 262 17.92 -1.72 9.06
N TYR A 263 18.27 -1.50 7.81
CA TYR A 263 18.17 -0.21 7.12
C TYR A 263 16.98 -0.15 6.21
N LEU A 264 16.38 1.03 6.09
CA LEU A 264 15.38 1.38 5.08
C LEU A 264 15.86 2.63 4.35
N ILE A 265 16.19 2.47 3.06
CA ILE A 265 16.73 3.50 2.18
C ILE A 265 15.62 3.91 1.23
N ARG A 266 15.30 5.20 1.15
CA ARG A 266 14.24 5.76 0.30
C ARG A 266 14.78 6.90 -0.56
N ALA A 267 14.27 6.99 -1.81
CA ALA A 267 14.50 8.14 -2.69
C ALA A 267 13.35 8.27 -3.72
N PRO A 268 13.22 9.42 -4.41
CA PRO A 268 12.15 9.64 -5.39
C PRO A 268 12.13 8.66 -6.56
N LYS A 269 13.28 8.12 -6.95
CA LYS A 269 13.39 7.17 -8.06
C LYS A 269 14.14 5.91 -7.65
N ASN A 270 13.76 4.76 -8.22
CA ASN A 270 14.41 3.48 -7.95
C ASN A 270 15.92 3.53 -8.24
N SER A 271 16.35 4.17 -9.33
CA SER A 271 17.77 4.36 -9.67
C SER A 271 18.57 5.12 -8.60
N GLN A 272 17.93 6.09 -7.94
CA GLN A 272 18.57 6.83 -6.83
C GLN A 272 18.69 5.97 -5.57
N VAL A 273 17.67 5.14 -5.28
CA VAL A 273 17.76 4.19 -4.16
C VAL A 273 18.90 3.21 -4.38
N GLU A 274 19.02 2.65 -5.60
CA GLU A 274 20.10 1.73 -5.97
C GLU A 274 21.48 2.38 -5.77
N GLU A 275 21.67 3.61 -6.25
CA GLU A 275 22.94 4.34 -6.03
C GLU A 275 23.27 4.49 -4.56
N ILE A 276 22.31 4.94 -3.75
CA ILE A 276 22.49 5.14 -2.30
C ILE A 276 22.77 3.80 -1.62
N TYR A 277 22.04 2.74 -1.98
CA TYR A 277 22.23 1.38 -1.46
C TYR A 277 23.67 0.88 -1.67
N GLN A 278 24.21 1.03 -2.88
CA GLN A 278 25.59 0.64 -3.18
C GLN A 278 26.61 1.45 -2.34
N ARG A 279 26.32 2.70 -2.04
CA ARG A 279 27.17 3.53 -1.18
C ARG A 279 27.09 3.12 0.29
N VAL A 280 25.89 2.76 0.77
CA VAL A 280 25.70 2.21 2.14
C VAL A 280 26.42 0.88 2.29
N ASN A 281 26.39 0.00 1.25
CA ASN A 281 27.14 -1.26 1.25
C ASN A 281 28.64 -1.04 1.42
N LYS A 282 29.22 -0.08 0.69
CA LYS A 282 30.65 0.27 0.83
C LYS A 282 31.00 0.77 2.22
N ILE A 283 30.10 1.51 2.88
CA ILE A 283 30.28 1.95 4.27
C ILE A 283 30.27 0.75 5.22
N ALA A 284 29.37 -0.20 5.04
CA ALA A 284 29.31 -1.42 5.84
C ALA A 284 30.57 -2.27 5.69
N GLU A 285 31.06 -2.45 4.46
CA GLU A 285 32.32 -3.13 4.14
C GLU A 285 33.52 -2.42 4.78
N GLY A 286 33.55 -1.08 4.69
CA GLY A 286 34.60 -0.25 5.33
C GLY A 286 34.58 -0.39 6.85
N ALA A 287 33.41 -0.37 7.48
CA ALA A 287 33.26 -0.57 8.92
C ALA A 287 33.75 -1.96 9.36
N ALA A 288 33.37 -3.00 8.60
CA ALA A 288 33.86 -4.37 8.85
C ALA A 288 35.40 -4.46 8.72
N HIS A 289 35.96 -3.80 7.70
CA HIS A 289 37.44 -3.76 7.51
C HIS A 289 38.15 -3.06 8.67
N MET A 290 37.65 -1.91 9.12
CA MET A 290 38.23 -1.16 10.24
C MET A 290 38.27 -1.94 11.57
N THR A 291 37.28 -2.83 11.78
CA THR A 291 37.14 -3.61 13.04
C THR A 291 37.63 -5.04 12.91
N GLU A 292 38.15 -5.43 11.75
CA GLU A 292 38.57 -6.81 11.44
C GLU A 292 37.42 -7.83 11.65
N THR A 293 36.18 -7.41 11.34
CA THR A 293 34.98 -8.25 11.37
C THR A 293 34.57 -8.63 9.95
N ARG A 294 33.49 -9.42 9.80
CA ARG A 294 32.87 -9.75 8.52
C ARG A 294 31.45 -9.18 8.50
N VAL A 295 31.03 -8.60 7.39
CA VAL A 295 29.65 -8.20 7.15
C VAL A 295 28.97 -9.14 6.15
N GLU A 296 27.70 -9.42 6.39
CA GLU A 296 26.79 -10.05 5.45
C GLU A 296 25.67 -9.05 5.15
N ILE A 297 25.44 -8.79 3.87
CA ILE A 297 24.42 -7.87 3.39
C ILE A 297 23.23 -8.72 2.92
N ASP A 298 22.12 -8.62 3.63
CA ASP A 298 20.94 -9.42 3.39
C ASP A 298 19.78 -8.51 2.93
N PHE A 299 19.52 -8.54 1.61
CA PHE A 299 18.43 -7.78 1.02
C PHE A 299 17.08 -8.37 1.44
N VAL A 300 16.22 -7.54 2.04
CA VAL A 300 14.95 -7.98 2.61
C VAL A 300 13.80 -7.77 1.65
N LYS A 301 13.60 -6.54 1.21
CA LYS A 301 12.54 -6.13 0.27
C LYS A 301 12.90 -4.83 -0.43
N GLY A 302 12.20 -4.54 -1.50
CA GLY A 302 12.26 -3.23 -2.17
C GLY A 302 11.01 -3.01 -2.99
N CYS A 303 10.67 -1.75 -3.23
CA CYS A 303 9.63 -1.37 -4.17
C CYS A 303 10.05 -0.13 -4.97
N SER A 304 9.53 -0.04 -6.18
CA SER A 304 9.71 1.10 -7.08
C SER A 304 8.85 2.29 -6.64
N ASN A 305 9.22 3.49 -7.08
CA ASN A 305 8.35 4.66 -6.94
C ASN A 305 7.06 4.50 -7.76
N LEU A 306 5.97 5.07 -7.25
CA LEU A 306 4.68 5.09 -7.95
C LEU A 306 4.74 6.07 -9.13
N MET A 307 4.28 5.62 -10.29
CA MET A 307 3.98 6.43 -11.46
C MET A 307 2.46 6.45 -11.65
N SER A 308 1.78 7.40 -11.00
CA SER A 308 0.32 7.49 -11.05
C SER A 308 -0.15 8.00 -12.41
N ASN A 309 -0.98 7.23 -13.11
CA ASN A 309 -1.55 7.62 -14.40
C ASN A 309 -2.72 8.57 -14.20
N LYS A 310 -2.59 9.81 -14.66
CA LYS A 310 -3.55 10.89 -14.44
C LYS A 310 -4.82 10.73 -15.28
N VAL A 311 -4.73 10.07 -16.43
CA VAL A 311 -5.90 9.75 -17.26
C VAL A 311 -6.82 8.81 -16.47
N ILE A 312 -6.30 7.69 -15.95
CA ILE A 312 -7.11 6.75 -15.17
C ILE A 312 -7.52 7.35 -13.82
N ALA A 313 -6.65 8.13 -13.17
CA ALA A 313 -6.98 8.84 -11.94
C ALA A 313 -8.14 9.82 -12.13
N LYS A 314 -8.26 10.44 -13.32
CA LYS A 314 -9.40 11.30 -13.65
C LYS A 314 -10.69 10.51 -13.77
N GLU A 315 -10.67 9.34 -14.39
CA GLU A 315 -11.83 8.45 -14.45
C GLU A 315 -12.30 8.01 -13.05
N LEU A 316 -11.34 7.65 -12.17
CA LEU A 316 -11.66 7.36 -10.76
C LEU A 316 -12.31 8.57 -10.07
N TRP A 317 -11.73 9.76 -10.24
CA TRP A 317 -12.25 11.00 -9.65
C TRP A 317 -13.65 11.33 -10.17
N ASP A 318 -13.89 11.21 -11.47
CA ASP A 318 -15.21 11.47 -12.07
C ASP A 318 -16.28 10.53 -11.52
N ASN A 319 -15.95 9.24 -11.33
CA ASN A 319 -16.85 8.28 -10.73
C ASN A 319 -17.09 8.53 -9.24
N LEU A 320 -16.08 8.95 -8.48
CA LEU A 320 -16.28 9.38 -7.09
C LEU A 320 -17.22 10.59 -7.00
N VAL A 321 -17.07 11.56 -7.88
CA VAL A 321 -17.97 12.74 -7.93
C VAL A 321 -19.38 12.36 -8.37
N GLU A 322 -19.51 11.49 -9.37
CA GLU A 322 -20.83 11.03 -9.88
C GLU A 322 -21.63 10.30 -8.80
N LEU A 323 -20.97 9.45 -8.02
CA LEU A 323 -21.59 8.70 -6.92
C LEU A 323 -21.97 9.59 -5.74
N GLY A 324 -21.18 10.62 -5.47
CA GLY A 324 -21.29 11.42 -4.25
C GLY A 324 -20.87 10.66 -2.97
N ALA A 325 -20.47 11.40 -1.96
CA ALA A 325 -20.06 10.80 -0.70
C ALA A 325 -21.20 10.07 0.03
N PRO A 326 -20.90 8.97 0.75
CA PRO A 326 -21.91 8.23 1.48
C PRO A 326 -22.62 9.05 2.57
N GLU A 327 -23.87 8.73 2.84
CA GLU A 327 -24.63 9.26 3.96
C GLU A 327 -24.38 8.43 5.23
N TYR A 328 -24.18 9.09 6.36
CA TYR A 328 -23.92 8.47 7.65
C TYR A 328 -25.03 8.71 8.64
N THR A 329 -25.31 7.71 9.50
CA THR A 329 -26.29 7.82 10.59
C THR A 329 -25.77 8.72 11.71
N GLU A 330 -26.68 9.16 12.59
CA GLU A 330 -26.30 9.95 13.77
C GLU A 330 -25.31 9.20 14.69
N GLU A 331 -25.47 7.88 14.81
CA GLU A 331 -24.59 7.03 15.63
C GLU A 331 -23.19 6.94 15.03
N GLU A 332 -23.08 6.74 13.71
CA GLU A 332 -21.81 6.74 12.99
C GLU A 332 -21.11 8.11 13.13
N MET A 333 -21.84 9.20 13.01
CA MET A 333 -21.29 10.55 13.18
C MET A 333 -20.85 10.85 14.62
N LYS A 334 -21.55 10.30 15.63
CA LYS A 334 -21.11 10.38 17.04
C LYS A 334 -19.80 9.60 17.26
N PHE A 335 -19.71 8.40 16.69
CA PHE A 335 -18.49 7.60 16.74
C PHE A 335 -17.33 8.32 16.04
N ALA A 336 -17.53 8.79 14.81
CA ALA A 336 -16.52 9.57 14.06
C ALA A 336 -16.05 10.79 14.86
N LYS A 337 -16.97 11.50 15.54
CA LYS A 337 -16.63 12.65 16.36
C LYS A 337 -15.74 12.28 17.55
N ALA A 338 -16.07 11.22 18.26
CA ALA A 338 -15.28 10.78 19.40
C ALA A 338 -13.85 10.37 19.00
N ILE A 339 -13.69 9.67 17.89
CA ILE A 339 -12.36 9.32 17.34
C ILE A 339 -11.59 10.58 16.91
N SER A 340 -12.21 11.45 16.10
CA SER A 340 -11.56 12.66 15.56
C SER A 340 -11.14 13.63 16.67
N GLU A 341 -11.98 13.85 17.68
CA GLU A 341 -11.64 14.70 18.83
C GLU A 341 -10.47 14.10 19.63
N GLY A 342 -10.39 12.77 19.73
CA GLY A 342 -9.30 12.05 20.40
C GLY A 342 -7.94 12.19 19.71
N VAL A 343 -7.90 12.53 18.42
CA VAL A 343 -6.65 12.82 17.67
C VAL A 343 -6.02 14.15 18.09
N GLY A 344 -6.82 15.13 18.51
CA GLY A 344 -6.35 16.46 18.89
C GLY A 344 -6.15 17.41 17.70
N ASP A 345 -5.17 18.32 17.79
CA ASP A 345 -5.01 19.41 16.79
C ASP A 345 -4.51 18.90 15.43
N SER A 346 -3.80 17.79 15.37
CA SER A 346 -3.31 17.18 14.12
C SER A 346 -4.43 16.63 13.22
N ARG A 347 -5.65 16.51 13.71
CA ARG A 347 -6.82 16.02 12.93
C ARG A 347 -7.14 16.83 11.66
N PHE A 348 -6.54 17.99 11.47
CA PHE A 348 -6.76 18.82 10.30
C PHE A 348 -5.62 18.75 9.27
N GLU A 349 -4.53 18.02 9.57
CA GLU A 349 -3.32 18.03 8.73
C GLU A 349 -3.57 17.52 7.30
N SER A 350 -4.38 16.47 7.12
CA SER A 350 -4.74 15.92 5.81
C SER A 350 -5.48 16.95 4.97
N LEU A 351 -6.51 17.59 5.55
CA LEU A 351 -7.30 18.64 4.91
C LEU A 351 -6.44 19.86 4.54
N GLU A 352 -5.60 20.33 5.47
CA GLU A 352 -4.72 21.47 5.27
C GLU A 352 -3.66 21.18 4.20
N LYS A 353 -3.17 19.95 4.11
CA LYS A 353 -2.25 19.50 3.06
C LYS A 353 -2.92 19.59 1.68
N ILE A 354 -4.16 19.11 1.53
CA ILE A 354 -4.91 19.25 0.28
C ILE A 354 -5.13 20.73 -0.05
N ALA A 355 -5.63 21.51 0.90
CA ALA A 355 -5.87 22.95 0.70
C ALA A 355 -4.60 23.72 0.31
N LYS A 356 -3.44 23.37 0.86
CA LYS A 356 -2.15 23.97 0.53
C LYS A 356 -1.76 23.73 -0.93
N ASN A 357 -2.11 22.57 -1.48
CA ASN A 357 -1.78 22.19 -2.85
C ASN A 357 -2.85 22.60 -3.88
N CYS A 358 -4.01 23.10 -3.46
CA CYS A 358 -4.99 23.69 -4.37
C CYS A 358 -4.45 25.00 -4.95
N LYS A 359 -4.24 25.07 -6.26
CA LYS A 359 -3.85 26.28 -6.99
C LYS A 359 -5.02 27.26 -7.15
N ASP A 360 -6.23 26.73 -7.34
CA ASP A 360 -7.45 27.53 -7.44
C ASP A 360 -7.92 28.00 -6.06
N LYS A 361 -8.21 29.29 -5.94
CA LYS A 361 -8.61 29.91 -4.66
C LYS A 361 -10.00 29.48 -4.19
N ALA A 362 -10.92 29.21 -5.12
CA ALA A 362 -12.27 28.79 -4.78
C ALA A 362 -12.24 27.33 -4.29
N ALA A 363 -11.55 26.44 -5.00
CA ALA A 363 -11.33 25.06 -4.57
C ALA A 363 -10.63 24.98 -3.19
N LYS A 364 -9.62 25.83 -2.96
CA LYS A 364 -8.98 25.93 -1.64
C LYS A 364 -9.95 26.37 -0.54
N ALA A 365 -10.79 27.36 -0.81
CA ALA A 365 -11.77 27.83 0.17
C ALA A 365 -12.84 26.78 0.45
N GLU A 366 -13.27 26.04 -0.58
CA GLU A 366 -14.19 24.92 -0.45
C GLU A 366 -13.60 23.83 0.45
N VAL A 367 -12.39 23.34 0.19
CA VAL A 367 -11.70 22.35 1.03
C VAL A 367 -11.63 22.82 2.49
N LEU A 368 -11.24 24.07 2.73
CA LEU A 368 -11.12 24.61 4.08
C LEU A 368 -12.48 24.82 4.77
N SER A 369 -13.59 24.92 4.04
CA SER A 369 -14.93 25.01 4.63
C SER A 369 -15.34 23.75 5.39
N HIS A 370 -14.73 22.59 5.08
CA HIS A 370 -14.94 21.32 5.78
C HIS A 370 -14.11 21.18 7.07
N LYS A 371 -13.30 22.19 7.40
CA LYS A 371 -12.49 22.15 8.63
C LYS A 371 -13.40 22.15 9.86
N GLY A 372 -13.24 21.11 10.67
CA GLY A 372 -14.08 20.89 11.85
C GLY A 372 -15.13 19.80 11.70
N GLU A 373 -15.32 19.25 10.49
CA GLU A 373 -16.10 18.03 10.31
C GLU A 373 -15.39 16.84 10.95
N SER A 374 -16.15 15.91 11.49
CA SER A 374 -15.62 14.68 12.09
C SER A 374 -15.47 13.54 11.09
N MET A 375 -16.13 13.67 9.95
CA MET A 375 -16.04 12.78 8.78
C MET A 375 -16.10 13.66 7.53
N TYR A 376 -15.11 13.56 6.66
CA TYR A 376 -15.11 14.34 5.43
C TYR A 376 -16.00 13.70 4.37
N ARG A 377 -17.08 14.39 4.02
CA ARG A 377 -18.14 13.94 3.09
C ARG A 377 -18.09 14.69 1.77
N PHE A 378 -16.91 14.87 1.23
CA PHE A 378 -16.69 15.50 -0.06
C PHE A 378 -15.57 14.80 -0.81
N VAL A 379 -15.52 14.99 -2.11
CA VAL A 379 -14.40 14.57 -2.96
C VAL A 379 -13.47 15.78 -3.14
N ALA A 380 -12.21 15.62 -2.76
CA ALA A 380 -11.21 16.67 -2.94
C ALA A 380 -11.08 17.05 -4.43
N PRO A 381 -10.85 18.33 -4.75
CA PRO A 381 -10.66 18.76 -6.12
C PRO A 381 -9.55 17.97 -6.82
N PHE A 382 -9.78 17.62 -8.10
CA PHE A 382 -8.76 16.94 -8.89
C PHE A 382 -7.51 17.82 -9.02
N ASN A 383 -6.37 17.26 -8.63
CA ASN A 383 -5.07 17.94 -8.70
C ASN A 383 -4.18 17.27 -9.76
N PRO A 384 -4.07 17.78 -10.99
CA PRO A 384 -3.30 17.16 -12.06
C PRO A 384 -1.77 17.20 -11.83
N ASP A 385 -1.30 18.05 -10.92
CA ASP A 385 0.15 18.17 -10.64
C ASP A 385 0.64 17.09 -9.65
N GLY A 386 -0.29 16.44 -8.93
CA GLY A 386 0.02 15.46 -7.91
C GLY A 386 0.69 16.04 -6.66
N ILE A 387 0.92 15.18 -5.69
CA ILE A 387 1.67 15.50 -4.48
C ILE A 387 2.61 14.33 -4.21
N MET A 388 3.91 14.59 -4.12
CA MET A 388 4.86 13.56 -3.69
C MET A 388 4.55 13.08 -2.28
N SER A 389 4.30 11.80 -2.11
CA SER A 389 4.22 11.13 -0.81
C SER A 389 5.63 10.68 -0.39
N PHE A 390 6.01 10.98 0.86
CA PHE A 390 7.24 10.46 1.45
C PHE A 390 7.11 9.03 2.00
N GLY A 391 5.90 8.46 1.93
CA GLY A 391 5.66 7.03 2.08
C GLY A 391 6.13 6.25 0.86
N SER A 392 5.90 4.95 0.87
CA SER A 392 6.13 4.06 -0.27
C SER A 392 4.96 3.10 -0.36
N THR A 393 4.65 2.64 -1.56
CA THR A 393 3.74 1.53 -1.82
C THR A 393 4.30 0.68 -2.94
N ASP A 394 4.13 -0.62 -2.86
CA ASP A 394 4.55 -1.54 -3.92
C ASP A 394 3.58 -1.56 -5.13
N VAL A 395 2.49 -0.78 -5.10
CA VAL A 395 1.71 -0.40 -6.29
C VAL A 395 2.62 0.27 -7.34
N GLY A 396 3.72 0.90 -6.89
CA GLY A 396 4.78 1.40 -7.75
C GLY A 396 5.24 0.35 -8.77
N ASP A 397 5.51 -0.87 -8.33
CA ASP A 397 5.99 -1.95 -9.22
C ASP A 397 4.94 -2.38 -10.27
N VAL A 398 3.65 -2.19 -9.99
CA VAL A 398 2.59 -2.39 -11.00
C VAL A 398 2.58 -1.23 -11.99
N SER A 399 2.71 0.01 -11.52
CA SER A 399 2.64 1.23 -12.34
C SER A 399 3.75 1.35 -13.38
N TRP A 400 4.88 0.68 -13.17
CA TRP A 400 5.95 0.56 -14.16
C TRP A 400 5.68 -0.51 -15.23
N ASN A 401 4.65 -1.34 -15.07
CA ASN A 401 4.30 -2.41 -16.02
C ASN A 401 3.05 -2.10 -16.84
N CYS A 402 2.12 -1.31 -16.30
CA CYS A 402 0.92 -0.88 -17.00
C CYS A 402 0.39 0.45 -16.42
N PRO A 403 -0.37 1.25 -17.19
CA PRO A 403 -1.03 2.44 -16.66
C PRO A 403 -1.83 2.11 -15.40
N THR A 404 -1.50 2.74 -14.27
CA THR A 404 -2.07 2.41 -12.96
C THR A 404 -2.50 3.67 -12.22
N ALA A 405 -3.67 3.66 -11.60
CA ALA A 405 -4.13 4.73 -10.73
C ALA A 405 -4.70 4.20 -9.42
N GLN A 406 -4.63 5.05 -8.40
CA GLN A 406 -5.15 4.82 -7.06
C GLN A 406 -6.08 5.96 -6.64
N ALA A 407 -7.15 5.62 -5.89
CA ALA A 407 -7.95 6.61 -5.19
C ALA A 407 -7.81 6.40 -3.67
N TYR A 408 -7.86 7.47 -2.90
CA TYR A 408 -8.13 7.40 -1.46
C TYR A 408 -9.62 7.61 -1.22
N VAL A 409 -10.19 6.87 -0.29
CA VAL A 409 -11.62 7.00 0.09
C VAL A 409 -11.74 7.10 1.60
N ALA A 410 -12.54 8.05 2.05
CA ALA A 410 -12.83 8.24 3.46
C ALA A 410 -13.59 7.02 4.03
N THR A 411 -12.93 6.25 4.87
CA THR A 411 -13.43 5.06 5.57
C THR A 411 -13.34 5.18 7.08
N TRP A 412 -12.68 6.24 7.56
CA TRP A 412 -12.52 6.54 8.96
C TRP A 412 -12.62 8.03 9.25
N ALA A 413 -12.78 8.37 10.51
CA ALA A 413 -12.98 9.72 11.01
C ALA A 413 -11.85 10.67 10.61
N ALA A 414 -12.20 11.94 10.41
CA ALA A 414 -11.28 13.01 10.03
C ALA A 414 -10.06 13.08 10.96
N GLY A 415 -8.87 13.09 10.36
CA GLY A 415 -7.59 13.18 11.04
C GLY A 415 -7.10 11.88 11.65
N THR A 416 -7.79 10.76 11.48
CA THR A 416 -7.30 9.45 11.95
C THR A 416 -5.92 9.17 11.36
N PRO A 417 -4.86 9.02 12.19
CA PRO A 417 -3.53 8.72 11.70
C PRO A 417 -3.46 7.28 11.18
N GLY A 418 -2.80 7.07 10.04
CA GLY A 418 -2.48 5.73 9.55
C GLY A 418 -1.61 4.95 10.55
N HIS A 419 -1.61 3.63 10.47
CA HIS A 419 -0.85 2.72 11.34
C HIS A 419 -1.12 2.94 12.82
N SER A 420 -2.38 3.12 13.17
CA SER A 420 -2.81 3.43 14.53
C SER A 420 -3.93 2.52 15.04
N TRP A 421 -4.08 2.48 16.36
CA TRP A 421 -5.19 1.78 16.99
C TRP A 421 -6.56 2.33 16.55
N GLN A 422 -6.63 3.63 16.21
CA GLN A 422 -7.85 4.27 15.74
C GLN A 422 -8.32 3.66 14.41
N VAL A 423 -7.40 3.38 13.47
CA VAL A 423 -7.76 2.70 12.22
C VAL A 423 -8.31 1.31 12.50
N VAL A 424 -7.63 0.53 13.35
CA VAL A 424 -8.07 -0.84 13.70
C VAL A 424 -9.45 -0.81 14.35
N SER A 425 -9.68 0.10 15.31
CA SER A 425 -10.97 0.25 15.96
C SER A 425 -12.12 0.51 14.98
N GLN A 426 -11.87 1.27 13.92
CA GLN A 426 -12.88 1.67 12.93
C GLN A 426 -13.11 0.62 11.85
N GLY A 427 -12.20 -0.36 11.67
CA GLY A 427 -12.15 -1.28 10.51
C GLY A 427 -13.39 -2.17 10.29
N LYS A 428 -14.30 -2.25 11.27
CA LYS A 428 -15.60 -2.98 11.19
C LYS A 428 -16.79 -2.05 11.39
N SER A 429 -16.58 -0.74 11.38
CA SER A 429 -17.65 0.23 11.61
C SER A 429 -18.50 0.47 10.35
N GLY A 430 -19.68 1.08 10.55
CA GLY A 430 -20.49 1.54 9.42
C GLY A 430 -19.76 2.58 8.56
N LEU A 431 -18.80 3.35 9.10
CA LEU A 431 -17.95 4.26 8.33
C LEU A 431 -17.11 3.48 7.33
N ALA A 432 -16.43 2.42 7.81
CA ALA A 432 -15.62 1.52 7.03
C ALA A 432 -16.42 0.83 5.91
N HIS A 433 -17.55 0.21 6.25
CA HIS A 433 -18.42 -0.52 5.31
C HIS A 433 -18.95 0.38 4.19
N LYS A 434 -19.40 1.61 4.52
CA LYS A 434 -19.91 2.55 3.52
C LYS A 434 -18.82 3.08 2.60
N GLY A 435 -17.65 3.40 3.15
CA GLY A 435 -16.49 3.80 2.36
C GLY A 435 -15.99 2.69 1.44
N LEU A 436 -15.99 1.43 1.92
CA LEU A 436 -15.64 0.24 1.14
C LEU A 436 -16.54 0.10 -0.11
N ILE A 437 -17.87 0.17 0.04
CA ILE A 437 -18.82 0.08 -1.08
C ILE A 437 -18.67 1.27 -2.03
N TYR A 438 -18.42 2.45 -1.50
CA TYR A 438 -18.19 3.64 -2.31
C TYR A 438 -16.93 3.49 -3.18
N ALA A 439 -15.83 3.01 -2.62
CA ALA A 439 -14.61 2.71 -3.35
C ALA A 439 -14.82 1.64 -4.42
N ALA A 440 -15.52 0.55 -4.09
CA ALA A 440 -15.84 -0.53 -5.03
C ALA A 440 -16.61 -0.02 -6.25
N LYS A 441 -17.64 0.80 -6.02
CA LYS A 441 -18.43 1.41 -7.10
C LYS A 441 -17.61 2.35 -7.97
N ALA A 442 -16.75 3.18 -7.37
CA ALA A 442 -15.91 4.10 -8.13
C ALA A 442 -14.91 3.36 -9.02
N MET A 443 -14.26 2.31 -8.51
CA MET A 443 -13.37 1.45 -9.30
C MET A 443 -14.11 0.72 -10.43
N ALA A 444 -15.28 0.17 -10.14
CA ALA A 444 -16.09 -0.51 -11.16
C ALA A 444 -16.54 0.47 -12.24
N GLY A 445 -16.99 1.67 -11.87
CA GLY A 445 -17.35 2.72 -12.81
C GLY A 445 -16.21 3.12 -13.74
N ALA A 446 -15.02 3.39 -13.18
CA ALA A 446 -13.84 3.75 -13.96
C ALA A 446 -13.39 2.62 -14.91
N ALA A 447 -13.47 1.35 -14.47
CA ALA A 447 -13.21 0.21 -15.34
C ALA A 447 -14.22 0.12 -16.49
N ILE A 448 -15.50 0.34 -16.21
CA ILE A 448 -16.55 0.33 -17.23
C ILE A 448 -16.33 1.47 -18.25
N ASP A 449 -15.95 2.66 -17.82
CA ASP A 449 -15.59 3.75 -18.73
C ASP A 449 -14.47 3.33 -19.70
N MET A 450 -13.46 2.63 -19.21
CA MET A 450 -12.36 2.10 -20.05
C MET A 450 -12.82 0.96 -20.99
N TYR A 451 -13.83 0.15 -20.63
CA TYR A 451 -14.41 -0.83 -21.55
C TYR A 451 -15.30 -0.17 -22.60
N GLU A 452 -15.94 0.93 -22.26
CA GLU A 452 -16.84 1.66 -23.17
C GLU A 452 -16.08 2.58 -24.13
N ASP A 453 -15.00 3.22 -23.66
CA ASP A 453 -14.17 4.13 -24.46
C ASP A 453 -12.70 3.67 -24.51
N PRO A 454 -12.28 2.93 -25.56
CA PRO A 454 -10.90 2.50 -25.74
C PRO A 454 -9.87 3.65 -25.84
N GLU A 455 -10.31 4.87 -26.13
CA GLU A 455 -9.44 6.06 -26.19
C GLU A 455 -8.86 6.41 -24.80
N ILE A 456 -9.57 6.06 -23.72
CA ILE A 456 -9.05 6.27 -22.35
C ILE A 456 -7.77 5.45 -22.15
N ILE A 457 -7.79 4.16 -22.50
CA ILE A 457 -6.61 3.29 -22.39
C ILE A 457 -5.50 3.74 -23.34
N ALA A 458 -5.84 4.15 -24.57
CA ALA A 458 -4.85 4.66 -25.53
C ALA A 458 -4.12 5.90 -24.98
N LYS A 459 -4.86 6.84 -24.38
CA LYS A 459 -4.28 8.04 -23.75
C LYS A 459 -3.47 7.69 -22.51
N ALA A 460 -3.96 6.76 -21.68
CA ALA A 460 -3.26 6.31 -20.48
C ALA A 460 -1.91 5.65 -20.81
N LYS A 461 -1.85 4.84 -21.86
CA LYS A 461 -0.60 4.25 -22.37
C LYS A 461 0.36 5.30 -22.91
N ALA A 462 -0.16 6.28 -23.67
CA ALA A 462 0.68 7.37 -24.20
C ALA A 462 1.27 8.23 -23.08
N GLU A 463 0.49 8.53 -22.02
CA GLU A 463 0.99 9.23 -20.83
C GLU A 463 2.09 8.43 -20.13
N MET A 464 1.89 7.12 -19.95
CA MET A 464 2.89 6.23 -19.35
C MET A 464 4.18 6.19 -20.17
N GLU A 465 4.10 6.09 -21.51
CA GLU A 465 5.25 6.11 -22.40
C GLU A 465 6.03 7.44 -22.31
N GLU A 466 5.32 8.56 -22.21
CA GLU A 466 5.92 9.89 -22.01
C GLU A 466 6.64 9.98 -20.66
N GLU A 467 6.05 9.46 -19.58
CA GLU A 467 6.65 9.50 -18.23
C GLU A 467 7.85 8.56 -18.09
N LEU A 468 7.84 7.42 -18.78
CA LEU A 468 8.98 6.50 -18.86
C LEU A 468 10.18 7.13 -19.57
N ASP A 469 9.97 8.04 -20.53
CA ASP A 469 11.05 8.70 -21.31
C ASP A 469 12.12 7.72 -21.83
N GLY A 470 11.68 6.55 -22.27
CA GLY A 470 12.55 5.46 -22.76
C GLY A 470 13.16 4.59 -21.65
N ASP A 471 12.88 4.83 -20.38
CA ASP A 471 13.25 3.93 -19.27
C ASP A 471 12.34 2.69 -19.28
N THR A 472 12.73 1.67 -18.53
CA THR A 472 11.99 0.42 -18.43
C THR A 472 11.91 -0.03 -16.95
N TYR A 473 10.98 -0.92 -16.67
CA TYR A 473 10.89 -1.48 -15.33
C TYR A 473 12.16 -2.26 -14.95
N HIS A 474 12.80 -1.82 -13.90
CA HIS A 474 13.92 -2.50 -13.25
C HIS A 474 13.47 -2.97 -11.87
N CYS A 475 13.19 -4.26 -11.75
CA CYS A 475 12.74 -4.83 -10.49
C CYS A 475 13.75 -4.56 -9.36
N PRO A 476 13.32 -3.95 -8.24
CA PRO A 476 14.20 -3.69 -7.10
C PRO A 476 14.64 -4.96 -6.36
N ILE A 477 13.98 -6.09 -6.60
CA ILE A 477 14.27 -7.36 -5.91
C ILE A 477 15.43 -8.10 -6.60
N PRO A 478 16.59 -8.30 -5.94
CA PRO A 478 17.70 -9.05 -6.51
C PRO A 478 17.33 -10.50 -6.85
N ASP A 479 18.12 -11.11 -7.75
CA ASP A 479 17.98 -12.53 -8.05
C ASP A 479 18.27 -13.39 -6.81
N GLY A 480 17.45 -14.44 -6.63
CA GLY A 480 17.55 -15.34 -5.47
C GLY A 480 16.93 -14.80 -4.17
N CYS A 481 16.53 -13.52 -4.10
CA CYS A 481 15.75 -13.01 -2.98
C CYS A 481 14.33 -13.60 -3.01
N LYS A 482 13.85 -14.10 -1.86
CA LYS A 482 12.53 -14.72 -1.72
C LYS A 482 11.64 -13.93 -0.78
N PRO A 483 10.31 -13.97 -1.00
CA PRO A 483 9.35 -13.41 -0.05
C PRO A 483 9.54 -14.03 1.32
N ARG A 484 9.61 -13.22 2.36
CA ARG A 484 9.72 -13.68 3.75
C ARG A 484 9.01 -12.73 4.70
N ALA A 485 8.34 -13.29 5.67
CA ALA A 485 7.74 -12.53 6.74
C ALA A 485 8.83 -11.77 7.55
N ILE A 486 8.56 -10.50 7.86
CA ILE A 486 9.48 -9.66 8.65
C ILE A 486 8.90 -9.55 10.07
N GLY A 487 9.77 -9.69 11.09
CA GLY A 487 9.36 -9.52 12.48
C GLY A 487 8.85 -10.78 13.16
N MET A 488 8.85 -11.95 12.50
CA MET A 488 8.76 -13.19 13.24
C MET A 488 10.03 -13.38 14.07
N LYS A 489 9.88 -13.65 15.37
CA LYS A 489 11.02 -14.10 16.19
C LYS A 489 11.62 -15.32 15.51
N MET A 490 12.85 -15.19 15.02
CA MET A 490 13.67 -16.33 14.64
C MET A 490 13.95 -17.16 15.87
#